data_ae424453f4c15b67b056cfd16931d15c
#
_entry.id   ae424453f4c15b67b056cfd16931d15c
#
_cell.length_a   1.000
_cell.length_b   1.000
_cell.length_c   1.000
_cell.angle_alpha   90.00
_cell.angle_beta   90.00
_cell.angle_gamma   90.00
#
_symmetry.space_group_name_H-M   'P 1'
#
loop_
_entity.id
_entity.type
_entity.pdbx_description
1 polymer ?
#
loop_
_entity_poly.entity_id
_entity_poly.type
_entity_poly.pdbx_seq_one_letter_code
_entity_poly.pdbx_strand_id
1 'polypeptide(L)'
;MTNVGDGLDALVGAAVDGDRQSIERLLAEIRPLVVRYCRARVGRNERSFASADDVAQEVCLAVLTALPTYKDQGRPFLAFVYGIAAHKVADAHRALARNRSEPVADVPDTPESEAGPEQRAMQGELSGRMAQLLRVLPAKQREILLLRVVVGLSAEETAEAVGSTPGAVRVAQHRALARLRKTLSAEEVV
;
A
#
# COMPACT_ATOMS: atom_id res chain seq x y z
N MET A 1 12.14 6.70 -18.03
CA MET A 1 11.14 6.76 -16.94
C MET A 1 11.91 7.04 -15.67
N THR A 2 11.81 8.25 -15.16
CA THR A 2 12.48 8.68 -13.92
C THR A 2 11.92 7.81 -12.79
N ASN A 3 12.79 7.17 -12.04
CA ASN A 3 12.39 6.35 -10.89
C ASN A 3 11.83 7.29 -9.82
N VAL A 4 10.68 6.98 -9.25
CA VAL A 4 10.03 7.82 -8.23
C VAL A 4 10.95 8.02 -7.02
N GLY A 5 11.85 7.06 -6.74
CA GLY A 5 12.81 7.10 -5.64
C GLY A 5 13.93 8.12 -5.81
N ASP A 6 14.43 8.33 -7.04
CA ASP A 6 15.64 9.18 -7.26
C ASP A 6 15.45 10.63 -6.82
N GLY A 7 14.22 11.18 -6.93
CA GLY A 7 13.89 12.53 -6.47
C GLY A 7 13.65 12.63 -4.96
N LEU A 8 13.23 11.54 -4.32
CA LEU A 8 12.95 11.49 -2.90
C LEU A 8 14.23 11.45 -2.06
N ASP A 9 15.21 10.64 -2.47
CA ASP A 9 16.45 10.47 -1.72
C ASP A 9 17.22 11.81 -1.59
N ALA A 10 17.09 12.70 -2.58
CA ALA A 10 17.67 14.04 -2.52
C ALA A 10 17.01 14.96 -1.46
N LEU A 11 15.73 14.72 -1.11
CA LEU A 11 14.99 15.50 -0.11
C LEU A 11 15.20 14.98 1.31
N VAL A 12 15.54 13.68 1.45
CA VAL A 12 15.60 13.00 2.74
C VAL A 12 16.62 13.64 3.69
N GLY A 13 17.82 13.96 3.21
CA GLY A 13 18.88 14.55 4.04
C GLY A 13 18.42 15.85 4.70
N ALA A 14 17.94 16.82 3.93
CA ALA A 14 17.44 18.09 4.46
C ALA A 14 16.21 17.92 5.35
N ALA A 15 15.33 16.95 5.04
CA ALA A 15 14.16 16.65 5.86
C ALA A 15 14.53 16.03 7.21
N VAL A 16 15.57 15.20 7.28
CA VAL A 16 16.13 14.65 8.55
C VAL A 16 16.73 15.75 9.39
N ASP A 17 17.38 16.74 8.78
CA ASP A 17 17.96 17.91 9.45
C ASP A 17 16.88 18.92 9.92
N GLY A 18 15.61 18.65 9.63
CA GLY A 18 14.48 19.44 10.11
C GLY A 18 14.06 20.58 9.18
N ASP A 19 14.53 20.62 7.93
CA ASP A 19 14.06 21.60 6.96
C ASP A 19 12.58 21.38 6.62
N ARG A 20 11.75 22.33 7.07
CA ARG A 20 10.30 22.25 6.95
C ARG A 20 9.82 22.10 5.51
N GLN A 21 10.44 22.82 4.57
CA GLN A 21 10.04 22.76 3.18
C GLN A 21 10.34 21.39 2.55
N SER A 22 11.48 20.81 2.89
CA SER A 22 11.86 19.46 2.45
C SER A 22 10.95 18.39 3.07
N ILE A 23 10.55 18.54 4.34
CA ILE A 23 9.57 17.65 4.99
C ILE A 23 8.21 17.73 4.28
N GLU A 24 7.69 18.93 4.02
CA GLU A 24 6.41 19.13 3.35
C GLU A 24 6.43 18.51 1.93
N ARG A 25 7.50 18.72 1.18
CA ARG A 25 7.68 18.14 -0.17
C ARG A 25 7.80 16.63 -0.12
N LEU A 26 8.59 16.10 0.80
CA LEU A 26 8.75 14.65 1.00
C LEU A 26 7.40 13.98 1.30
N LEU A 27 6.63 14.55 2.22
CA LEU A 27 5.30 14.04 2.55
C LEU A 27 4.32 14.14 1.37
N ALA A 28 4.36 15.22 0.60
CA ALA A 28 3.54 15.38 -0.60
C ALA A 28 3.82 14.29 -1.65
N GLU A 29 5.09 13.91 -1.83
CA GLU A 29 5.50 12.85 -2.77
C GLU A 29 5.12 11.44 -2.28
N ILE A 30 5.33 11.14 -1.00
CA ILE A 30 5.06 9.78 -0.50
C ILE A 30 3.58 9.52 -0.25
N ARG A 31 2.77 10.53 0.11
CA ARG A 31 1.36 10.37 0.44
C ARG A 31 0.55 9.63 -0.63
N PRO A 32 0.59 10.01 -1.93
CA PRO A 32 -0.18 9.30 -2.95
C PRO A 32 0.26 7.84 -3.12
N LEU A 33 1.53 7.53 -2.88
CA LEU A 33 2.07 6.18 -2.92
C LEU A 33 1.53 5.34 -1.76
N VAL A 34 1.59 5.89 -0.54
CA VAL A 34 1.09 5.26 0.68
C VAL A 34 -0.43 5.02 0.59
N VAL A 35 -1.21 6.01 0.12
CA VAL A 35 -2.66 5.87 -0.08
C VAL A 35 -2.98 4.73 -1.04
N ARG A 36 -2.30 4.64 -2.18
CA ARG A 36 -2.48 3.53 -3.14
C ARG A 36 -2.20 2.18 -2.50
N TYR A 37 -1.11 2.08 -1.74
CA TYR A 37 -0.75 0.86 -1.03
C TYR A 37 -1.80 0.47 0.01
N CYS A 38 -2.20 1.40 0.88
CA CYS A 38 -3.20 1.14 1.92
C CYS A 38 -4.55 0.73 1.32
N ARG A 39 -5.03 1.42 0.28
CA ARG A 39 -6.27 1.06 -0.42
C ARG A 39 -6.21 -0.32 -1.05
N ALA A 40 -5.06 -0.72 -1.60
CA ALA A 40 -4.89 -2.06 -2.17
C ALA A 40 -4.80 -3.16 -1.10
N ARG A 41 -4.35 -2.83 0.12
CA ARG A 41 -4.11 -3.80 1.20
C ARG A 41 -5.27 -3.90 2.19
N VAL A 42 -5.84 -2.78 2.61
CA VAL A 42 -6.95 -2.73 3.58
C VAL A 42 -8.28 -3.06 2.89
N GLY A 43 -8.39 -2.74 1.60
CA GLY A 43 -9.64 -2.86 0.85
C GLY A 43 -10.58 -1.68 1.16
N ARG A 44 -11.71 -1.65 0.44
CA ARG A 44 -12.78 -0.65 0.61
C ARG A 44 -13.91 -1.20 1.48
N ASN A 45 -13.61 -1.85 2.59
CA ASN A 45 -14.66 -2.27 3.50
C ASN A 45 -15.16 -1.04 4.27
N GLU A 46 -16.26 -0.45 3.80
CA GLU A 46 -16.94 0.70 4.39
C GLU A 46 -17.43 0.48 5.85
N ARG A 47 -17.30 -0.75 6.36
CA ARG A 47 -17.66 -1.16 7.72
C ARG A 47 -16.45 -1.29 8.65
N SER A 48 -15.31 -0.74 8.29
CA SER A 48 -14.07 -0.88 9.06
C SER A 48 -13.83 0.37 9.88
N PHE A 49 -13.56 0.24 11.18
CA PHE A 49 -13.21 1.30 12.14
C PHE A 49 -12.00 2.17 11.72
N ALA A 50 -11.23 1.74 10.73
CA ALA A 50 -10.18 2.53 10.09
C ALA A 50 -10.32 2.37 8.58
N SER A 51 -10.60 3.46 7.88
CA SER A 51 -10.57 3.47 6.43
C SER A 51 -9.13 3.29 5.93
N ALA A 52 -8.97 2.85 4.69
CA ALA A 52 -7.63 2.78 4.09
C ALA A 52 -6.91 4.14 4.11
N ASP A 53 -7.66 5.23 4.08
CA ASP A 53 -7.13 6.59 4.10
C ASP A 53 -6.69 6.98 5.52
N ASP A 54 -7.39 6.54 6.58
CA ASP A 54 -6.95 6.71 7.97
C ASP A 54 -5.63 5.97 8.22
N VAL A 55 -5.54 4.73 7.75
CA VAL A 55 -4.29 3.95 7.85
C VAL A 55 -3.16 4.66 7.09
N ALA A 56 -3.44 5.22 5.91
CA ALA A 56 -2.45 5.98 5.16
C ALA A 56 -2.00 7.26 5.90
N GLN A 57 -2.92 7.95 6.57
CA GLN A 57 -2.59 9.10 7.40
C GLN A 57 -1.71 8.69 8.60
N GLU A 58 -2.05 7.58 9.27
CA GLU A 58 -1.21 7.03 10.35
C GLU A 58 0.20 6.66 9.87
N VAL A 59 0.33 6.12 8.65
CA VAL A 59 1.63 5.85 8.05
C VAL A 59 2.42 7.15 7.86
N CYS A 60 1.82 8.18 7.27
CA CYS A 60 2.49 9.47 7.06
C CYS A 60 2.93 10.11 8.39
N LEU A 61 2.09 10.04 9.43
CA LEU A 61 2.45 10.53 10.77
C LEU A 61 3.59 9.71 11.38
N ALA A 62 3.59 8.39 11.22
CA ALA A 62 4.66 7.53 11.72
C ALA A 62 5.98 7.80 10.98
N VAL A 63 5.95 8.02 9.66
CA VAL A 63 7.13 8.41 8.88
C VAL A 63 7.66 9.75 9.39
N LEU A 64 6.81 10.76 9.56
CA LEU A 64 7.19 12.08 10.07
C LEU A 64 7.84 11.98 11.47
N THR A 65 7.27 11.18 12.35
CA THR A 65 7.80 10.98 13.72
C THR A 65 9.15 10.26 13.71
N ALA A 66 9.35 9.32 12.81
CA ALA A 66 10.58 8.55 12.72
C ALA A 66 11.70 9.26 11.94
N LEU A 67 11.35 10.27 11.12
CA LEU A 67 12.27 10.97 10.23
C LEU A 67 13.50 11.57 10.94
N PRO A 68 13.40 12.25 12.12
CA PRO A 68 14.57 12.80 12.79
C PRO A 68 15.59 11.75 13.27
N THR A 69 15.16 10.50 13.39
CA THR A 69 16.02 9.37 13.79
C THR A 69 16.42 8.46 12.64
N TYR A 70 15.94 8.78 11.44
CA TYR A 70 16.26 8.01 10.23
C TYR A 70 17.75 8.10 9.94
N LYS A 71 18.36 6.95 9.68
CA LYS A 71 19.75 6.86 9.23
C LYS A 71 19.76 6.24 7.86
N ASP A 72 20.32 6.97 6.92
CA ASP A 72 20.56 6.40 5.59
C ASP A 72 21.57 5.24 5.71
N GLN A 73 21.12 4.07 5.32
CA GLN A 73 21.90 2.84 5.29
C GLN A 73 22.23 2.40 3.86
N GLY A 74 22.14 3.30 2.89
CA GLY A 74 22.30 2.98 1.47
C GLY A 74 21.11 2.22 0.89
N ARG A 75 19.94 2.31 1.55
CA ARG A 75 18.68 1.71 1.08
C ARG A 75 17.73 2.80 0.61
N PRO A 76 16.95 2.55 -0.45
CA PRO A 76 15.94 3.51 -0.90
C PRO A 76 15.01 3.94 0.24
N PHE A 77 14.76 5.23 0.39
CA PHE A 77 13.88 5.76 1.45
C PHE A 77 12.47 5.14 1.40
N LEU A 78 11.97 4.83 0.21
CA LEU A 78 10.69 4.16 0.04
C LEU A 78 10.64 2.78 0.70
N ALA A 79 11.75 2.05 0.81
CA ALA A 79 11.78 0.78 1.55
C ALA A 79 11.49 0.99 3.05
N PHE A 80 12.00 2.06 3.63
CA PHE A 80 11.68 2.47 5.01
C PHE A 80 10.19 2.84 5.16
N VAL A 81 9.64 3.65 4.24
CA VAL A 81 8.23 4.06 4.23
C VAL A 81 7.31 2.83 4.16
N TYR A 82 7.60 1.89 3.25
CA TYR A 82 6.78 0.68 3.11
C TYR A 82 6.96 -0.33 4.24
N GLY A 83 8.10 -0.34 4.92
CA GLY A 83 8.26 -1.06 6.18
C GLY A 83 7.24 -0.58 7.22
N ILE A 84 7.12 0.73 7.42
CA ILE A 84 6.13 1.34 8.32
C ILE A 84 4.70 1.04 7.83
N ALA A 85 4.44 1.20 6.53
CA ALA A 85 3.12 0.97 5.95
C ALA A 85 2.66 -0.50 6.13
N ALA A 86 3.54 -1.47 5.94
CA ALA A 86 3.24 -2.88 6.13
C ALA A 86 2.87 -3.19 7.59
N HIS A 87 3.56 -2.60 8.56
CA HIS A 87 3.22 -2.74 9.98
C HIS A 87 1.85 -2.14 10.30
N LYS A 88 1.56 -0.91 9.85
CA LYS A 88 0.27 -0.24 10.09
C LYS A 88 -0.89 -0.99 9.45
N VAL A 89 -0.73 -1.49 8.23
CA VAL A 89 -1.73 -2.34 7.57
C VAL A 89 -1.96 -3.65 8.35
N ALA A 90 -0.90 -4.29 8.85
CA ALA A 90 -1.04 -5.49 9.66
C ALA A 90 -1.77 -5.20 10.99
N ASP A 91 -1.51 -4.05 11.61
CA ASP A 91 -2.22 -3.60 12.82
C ASP A 91 -3.72 -3.37 12.54
N ALA A 92 -4.05 -2.69 11.44
CA ALA A 92 -5.43 -2.48 11.01
C ALA A 92 -6.16 -3.81 10.78
N HIS A 93 -5.53 -4.78 10.11
CA HIS A 93 -6.11 -6.12 9.95
C HIS A 93 -6.31 -6.85 11.28
N ARG A 94 -5.38 -6.73 12.23
CA ARG A 94 -5.53 -7.31 13.58
C ARG A 94 -6.67 -6.67 14.37
N ALA A 95 -6.81 -5.34 14.28
CA ALA A 95 -7.92 -4.61 14.90
C ALA A 95 -9.27 -5.06 14.35
N LEU A 96 -9.39 -5.18 13.01
CA LEU A 96 -10.57 -5.69 12.33
C LEU A 96 -10.94 -7.11 12.75
N ALA A 97 -9.94 -7.99 12.89
CA ALA A 97 -10.19 -9.38 13.32
C ALA A 97 -10.73 -9.44 14.76
N ARG A 98 -10.24 -8.58 15.66
CA ARG A 98 -10.73 -8.49 17.05
C ARG A 98 -12.16 -7.94 17.11
N ASN A 99 -12.45 -6.86 16.37
CA ASN A 99 -13.76 -6.22 16.39
C ASN A 99 -14.88 -7.08 15.77
N ARG A 100 -14.52 -8.02 14.89
CA ARG A 100 -15.48 -9.01 14.37
C ARG A 100 -15.93 -10.02 15.43
N SER A 101 -15.21 -10.15 16.52
CA SER A 101 -15.52 -11.03 17.64
C SER A 101 -16.37 -10.37 18.72
N GLU A 102 -16.55 -9.04 18.67
CA GLU A 102 -17.41 -8.28 19.57
C GLU A 102 -18.52 -7.59 18.74
N PRO A 103 -19.82 -7.86 19.03
CA PRO A 103 -20.92 -7.16 18.37
C PRO A 103 -20.99 -5.72 18.88
N VAL A 104 -20.55 -4.77 18.11
CA VAL A 104 -20.74 -3.34 18.39
C VAL A 104 -21.82 -2.78 17.47
N ALA A 105 -22.74 -2.00 18.06
CA ALA A 105 -23.83 -1.35 17.37
C ALA A 105 -23.32 -0.43 16.25
N ASP A 106 -23.94 -0.55 15.07
CA ASP A 106 -23.65 0.23 13.86
C ASP A 106 -23.86 1.73 14.11
N VAL A 107 -22.81 2.54 13.92
CA VAL A 107 -22.94 3.98 13.69
C VAL A 107 -22.71 4.19 12.20
N PRO A 108 -23.68 4.75 11.45
CA PRO A 108 -23.50 5.03 10.03
C PRO A 108 -22.64 6.27 9.84
N ASP A 109 -21.36 6.09 9.49
CA ASP A 109 -20.56 7.16 8.91
C ASP A 109 -20.85 7.25 7.41
N THR A 110 -21.34 8.42 6.99
CA THR A 110 -21.60 8.74 5.59
C THR A 110 -20.33 9.32 4.98
N PRO A 111 -19.64 8.60 4.07
CA PRO A 111 -18.50 9.19 3.37
C PRO A 111 -18.99 10.18 2.32
N GLU A 112 -18.53 11.41 2.41
CA GLU A 112 -18.64 12.38 1.31
C GLU A 112 -17.75 11.90 0.14
N SER A 113 -18.37 11.29 -0.87
CA SER A 113 -17.74 10.95 -2.14
C SER A 113 -18.55 11.57 -3.26
N GLU A 114 -17.89 12.35 -4.12
CA GLU A 114 -18.48 13.00 -5.29
C GLU A 114 -18.99 12.03 -6.39
N ALA A 115 -18.74 10.73 -6.25
CA ALA A 115 -19.18 9.70 -7.18
C ALA A 115 -20.64 9.29 -6.93
N GLY A 116 -21.44 9.21 -7.98
CA GLY A 116 -22.84 8.76 -7.92
C GLY A 116 -22.98 7.29 -7.43
N PRO A 117 -24.19 6.90 -6.95
CA PRO A 117 -24.42 5.55 -6.39
C PRO A 117 -24.04 4.41 -7.33
N GLU A 118 -24.30 4.56 -8.62
CA GLU A 118 -24.00 3.56 -9.66
C GLU A 118 -22.50 3.40 -9.88
N GLN A 119 -21.74 4.49 -9.92
CA GLN A 119 -20.28 4.47 -10.00
C GLN A 119 -19.64 3.85 -8.76
N ARG A 120 -20.21 4.08 -7.58
CA ARG A 120 -19.75 3.45 -6.32
C ARG A 120 -19.98 1.95 -6.33
N ALA A 121 -21.15 1.49 -6.79
CA ALA A 121 -21.48 0.07 -6.91
C ALA A 121 -20.52 -0.65 -7.88
N MET A 122 -20.32 -0.10 -9.09
CA MET A 122 -19.38 -0.64 -10.07
C MET A 122 -17.92 -0.69 -9.56
N GLN A 123 -17.47 0.38 -8.91
CA GLN A 123 -16.12 0.42 -8.31
C GLN A 123 -15.98 -0.57 -7.15
N GLY A 124 -17.03 -0.76 -6.36
CA GLY A 124 -17.09 -1.73 -5.27
C GLY A 124 -16.97 -3.17 -5.79
N GLU A 125 -17.72 -3.50 -6.83
CA GLU A 125 -17.70 -4.81 -7.47
C GLU A 125 -16.33 -5.12 -8.11
N LEU A 126 -15.77 -4.17 -8.88
CA LEU A 126 -14.45 -4.30 -9.48
C LEU A 126 -13.34 -4.48 -8.42
N SER A 127 -13.43 -3.72 -7.33
CA SER A 127 -12.47 -3.83 -6.21
C SER A 127 -12.59 -5.17 -5.49
N GLY A 128 -13.83 -5.68 -5.30
CA GLY A 128 -14.09 -7.00 -4.73
C GLY A 128 -13.52 -8.12 -5.60
N ARG A 129 -13.76 -8.06 -6.91
CA ARG A 129 -13.22 -9.03 -7.87
C ARG A 129 -11.68 -9.01 -7.89
N MET A 130 -11.07 -7.83 -7.88
CA MET A 130 -9.62 -7.68 -7.80
C MET A 130 -9.07 -8.29 -6.50
N ALA A 131 -9.72 -8.03 -5.36
CA ALA A 131 -9.31 -8.61 -4.08
C ALA A 131 -9.40 -10.15 -4.08
N GLN A 132 -10.42 -10.74 -4.69
CA GLN A 132 -10.55 -12.20 -4.85
C GLN A 132 -9.43 -12.76 -5.72
N LEU A 133 -9.15 -12.16 -6.87
CA LEU A 133 -8.06 -12.56 -7.76
C LEU A 133 -6.70 -12.52 -7.03
N LEU A 134 -6.45 -11.47 -6.25
CA LEU A 134 -5.20 -11.38 -5.49
C LEU A 134 -5.08 -12.43 -4.38
N ARG A 135 -6.19 -13.00 -3.88
CA ARG A 135 -6.16 -14.05 -2.84
C ARG A 135 -5.56 -15.38 -3.32
N VAL A 136 -5.61 -15.68 -4.63
CA VAL A 136 -4.99 -16.90 -5.18
C VAL A 136 -3.46 -16.87 -5.13
N LEU A 137 -2.87 -15.68 -4.90
CA LEU A 137 -1.44 -15.52 -4.80
C LEU A 137 -0.94 -15.79 -3.38
N PRO A 138 0.22 -16.46 -3.21
CA PRO A 138 0.93 -16.46 -1.94
C PRO A 138 1.21 -15.04 -1.45
N ALA A 139 1.19 -14.83 -0.13
CA ALA A 139 1.30 -13.50 0.49
C ALA A 139 2.49 -12.68 -0.04
N LYS A 140 3.67 -13.29 -0.13
CA LYS A 140 4.88 -12.62 -0.66
C LYS A 140 4.76 -12.22 -2.13
N GLN A 141 4.13 -13.06 -2.98
CA GLN A 141 3.91 -12.72 -4.39
C GLN A 141 2.90 -11.59 -4.55
N ARG A 142 1.84 -11.60 -3.73
CA ARG A 142 0.85 -10.53 -3.68
C ARG A 142 1.48 -9.20 -3.30
N GLU A 143 2.29 -9.18 -2.26
CA GLU A 143 3.01 -8.00 -1.79
C GLU A 143 3.92 -7.42 -2.88
N ILE A 144 4.74 -8.27 -3.49
CA ILE A 144 5.62 -7.88 -4.59
C ILE A 144 4.80 -7.29 -5.76
N LEU A 145 3.69 -7.92 -6.13
CA LEU A 145 2.86 -7.44 -7.23
C LEU A 145 2.24 -6.08 -6.91
N LEU A 146 1.77 -5.87 -5.69
CA LEU A 146 1.22 -4.57 -5.25
C LEU A 146 2.28 -3.48 -5.31
N LEU A 147 3.45 -3.71 -4.76
CA LEU A 147 4.54 -2.72 -4.77
C LEU A 147 5.01 -2.40 -6.19
N ARG A 148 5.13 -3.43 -7.06
CA ARG A 148 5.61 -3.27 -8.44
C ARG A 148 4.58 -2.64 -9.39
N VAL A 149 3.29 -3.02 -9.27
CA VAL A 149 2.26 -2.67 -10.25
C VAL A 149 1.37 -1.53 -9.76
N VAL A 150 0.92 -1.59 -8.51
CA VAL A 150 -0.01 -0.58 -7.97
C VAL A 150 0.73 0.67 -7.51
N VAL A 151 1.85 0.48 -6.83
CA VAL A 151 2.66 1.58 -6.30
C VAL A 151 3.66 2.08 -7.33
N GLY A 152 4.25 1.20 -8.14
CA GLY A 152 5.20 1.54 -9.20
C GLY A 152 6.67 1.50 -8.76
N LEU A 153 7.00 0.80 -7.66
CA LEU A 153 8.39 0.68 -7.21
C LEU A 153 9.26 -0.09 -8.21
N SER A 154 10.55 0.23 -8.25
CA SER A 154 11.55 -0.56 -8.96
C SER A 154 11.71 -1.96 -8.34
N ALA A 155 12.37 -2.87 -9.05
CA ALA A 155 12.67 -4.19 -8.50
C ALA A 155 13.64 -4.11 -7.32
N GLU A 156 14.53 -3.15 -7.33
CA GLU A 156 15.51 -2.83 -6.31
C GLU A 156 14.81 -2.33 -5.04
N GLU A 157 13.98 -1.30 -5.14
CA GLU A 157 13.19 -0.75 -4.04
C GLU A 157 12.25 -1.81 -3.43
N THR A 158 11.59 -2.60 -4.29
CA THR A 158 10.71 -3.68 -3.84
C THR A 158 11.51 -4.77 -3.09
N ALA A 159 12.70 -5.12 -3.59
CA ALA A 159 13.55 -6.13 -2.96
C ALA A 159 13.93 -5.71 -1.54
N GLU A 160 14.33 -4.46 -1.36
CA GLU A 160 14.64 -3.89 -0.04
C GLU A 160 13.41 -3.89 0.87
N ALA A 161 12.23 -3.47 0.37
CA ALA A 161 11.00 -3.42 1.16
C ALA A 161 10.54 -4.80 1.65
N VAL A 162 10.73 -5.87 0.84
CA VAL A 162 10.25 -7.23 1.18
C VAL A 162 11.35 -8.18 1.67
N GLY A 163 12.56 -7.70 1.90
CA GLY A 163 13.70 -8.51 2.32
C GLY A 163 14.02 -9.60 1.29
N SER A 164 14.33 -9.22 0.04
CA SER A 164 14.57 -10.13 -1.08
C SER A 164 15.69 -9.63 -1.98
N THR A 165 15.88 -10.25 -3.14
CA THR A 165 16.80 -9.76 -4.18
C THR A 165 16.02 -9.26 -5.40
N PRO A 166 16.56 -8.30 -6.18
CA PRO A 166 15.87 -7.80 -7.38
C PRO A 166 15.55 -8.90 -8.40
N GLY A 167 16.44 -9.90 -8.53
CA GLY A 167 16.21 -11.06 -9.37
C GLY A 167 15.02 -11.90 -8.90
N ALA A 168 14.95 -12.19 -7.59
CA ALA A 168 13.85 -12.93 -6.99
C ALA A 168 12.52 -12.17 -7.11
N VAL A 169 12.54 -10.84 -6.99
CA VAL A 169 11.36 -9.97 -7.20
C VAL A 169 10.83 -10.09 -8.63
N ARG A 170 11.70 -10.02 -9.66
CA ARG A 170 11.30 -10.16 -11.07
C ARG A 170 10.68 -11.53 -11.34
N VAL A 171 11.30 -12.60 -10.81
CA VAL A 171 10.77 -13.97 -10.94
C VAL A 171 9.42 -14.12 -10.24
N ALA A 172 9.29 -13.59 -9.01
CA ALA A 172 8.04 -13.65 -8.25
C ALA A 172 6.92 -12.87 -8.94
N GLN A 173 7.20 -11.68 -9.49
CA GLN A 173 6.26 -10.88 -10.27
C GLN A 173 5.78 -11.66 -11.51
N HIS A 174 6.70 -12.26 -12.27
CA HIS A 174 6.36 -13.06 -13.46
C HIS A 174 5.45 -14.23 -13.09
N ARG A 175 5.79 -15.00 -12.04
CA ARG A 175 4.98 -16.13 -11.56
C ARG A 175 3.61 -15.70 -11.08
N ALA A 176 3.52 -14.56 -10.37
CA ALA A 176 2.25 -14.01 -9.91
C ALA A 176 1.35 -13.65 -11.08
N LEU A 177 1.86 -12.93 -12.07
CA LEU A 177 1.11 -12.56 -13.29
C LEU A 177 0.67 -13.79 -14.09
N ALA A 178 1.53 -14.80 -14.24
CA ALA A 178 1.17 -16.05 -14.93
C ALA A 178 0.02 -16.78 -14.21
N ARG A 179 0.06 -16.82 -12.86
CA ARG A 179 -1.01 -17.43 -12.05
C ARG A 179 -2.33 -16.67 -12.21
N LEU A 180 -2.31 -15.33 -12.16
CA LEU A 180 -3.51 -14.51 -12.36
C LEU A 180 -4.12 -14.69 -13.74
N ARG A 181 -3.29 -14.72 -14.80
CA ARG A 181 -3.77 -15.01 -16.17
C ARG A 181 -4.47 -16.36 -16.27
N LYS A 182 -3.89 -17.39 -15.66
CA LYS A 182 -4.49 -18.73 -15.63
C LYS A 182 -5.84 -18.73 -14.92
N THR A 183 -5.98 -18.01 -13.80
CA THR A 183 -7.24 -17.90 -13.06
C THR A 183 -8.30 -17.20 -13.91
N LEU A 184 -7.95 -16.06 -14.53
CA LEU A 184 -8.87 -15.30 -15.38
C LEU A 184 -9.35 -16.11 -16.57
N SER A 185 -8.45 -16.82 -17.29
CA SER A 185 -8.83 -17.68 -18.41
C SER A 185 -9.73 -18.84 -17.98
N ALA A 186 -9.64 -19.32 -16.75
CA ALA A 186 -10.53 -20.36 -16.23
C ALA A 186 -11.93 -19.83 -15.88
N GLU A 187 -12.05 -18.55 -15.50
CA GLU A 187 -13.34 -17.89 -15.21
C GLU A 187 -14.10 -17.53 -16.51
N GLU A 188 -13.40 -17.27 -17.62
CA GLU A 188 -14.02 -16.94 -18.92
C GLU A 188 -14.63 -18.17 -19.65
N VAL A 189 -14.31 -19.38 -19.22
CA VAL A 189 -14.76 -20.64 -19.86
C VAL A 189 -16.03 -21.20 -19.19
N VAL A 190 -16.49 -20.62 -18.11
CA VAL A 190 -17.71 -21.00 -17.35
C VAL A 190 -18.82 -20.00 -17.63
#